data_4d4f696925e116dae67778d8935b626b
#
_entry.id   4d4f696925e116dae67778d8935b626b
#
_cell.length_a   1.000
_cell.length_b   1.000
_cell.length_c   1.000
_cell.angle_alpha   90.00
_cell.angle_beta   90.00
_cell.angle_gamma   90.00
#
_symmetry.space_group_name_H-M   'P 1'
#
loop_
_entity.id
_entity.type
_entity.pdbx_description
1 polymer ?
#
loop_
_entity_poly.entity_id
_entity_poly.type
_entity_poly.pdbx_seq_one_letter_code
_entity_poly.pdbx_strand_id
1 'polypeptide(L)'
;MGTGTLEEALAWVEYCNSAARTYWADRRRENGRDEPWRVTYWGLGNEMYGDWQVGAFTAEEYVREATRWARAIRMLDPQAKLVSCGMNGWNEWDRVVIDGMASLVDYHSLHIYTGSDDYWTNVLQPHQAERAIRCARALLERAAYRQKLTAPPRIAYDEWNVWYRQMTGALEERYTFADALAVGTYLNIFTRNCDWVQMANLAQMVNAIAPIVTRPEAAAVQPIWYPVLLHSQAALDLAVDVHVNGPVVSPDLPAGASRWPFRVGDLGPFGLIDAAATVSGPDVNAHSVAVTLVNRSPSEERAEVLLRDFTFAGPAQIRTVTAARPGDPRTLPDVETAQLEEGSEDPKDGMVAVRLPPRSFTVIEAAMTDR
;
A
#
# COMPACT_ATOMS: atom_id res chain seq x y z
N MET A 1 -0.61 -16.17 -16.69
CA MET A 1 -0.56 -15.60 -18.07
C MET A 1 0.87 -15.10 -18.29
N GLY A 2 1.14 -14.43 -19.33
CA GLY A 2 2.52 -14.03 -19.65
C GLY A 2 3.25 -15.10 -20.45
N THR A 3 4.13 -15.86 -19.85
CA THR A 3 4.91 -16.91 -20.53
C THR A 3 4.37 -18.32 -20.34
N GLY A 4 3.59 -18.57 -19.26
CA GLY A 4 3.04 -19.89 -18.96
C GLY A 4 1.71 -20.18 -19.65
N THR A 5 1.34 -21.47 -19.67
CA THR A 5 0.06 -21.94 -20.22
C THR A 5 -1.05 -22.00 -19.15
N LEU A 6 -2.30 -22.14 -19.59
CA LEU A 6 -3.42 -22.34 -18.67
C LEU A 6 -3.27 -23.66 -17.90
N GLU A 7 -2.78 -24.72 -18.57
CA GLU A 7 -2.56 -26.03 -17.98
C GLU A 7 -1.53 -25.98 -16.87
N GLU A 8 -0.44 -25.23 -17.05
CA GLU A 8 0.57 -25.02 -15.99
C GLU A 8 -0.01 -24.25 -14.81
N ALA A 9 -0.83 -23.22 -15.05
CA ALA A 9 -1.48 -22.48 -13.98
C ALA A 9 -2.46 -23.36 -13.18
N LEU A 10 -3.27 -24.18 -13.87
CA LEU A 10 -4.18 -25.12 -13.21
C LEU A 10 -3.40 -26.18 -12.41
N ALA A 11 -2.30 -26.69 -12.95
CA ALA A 11 -1.40 -27.60 -12.23
C ALA A 11 -0.85 -26.95 -10.95
N TRP A 12 -0.52 -25.67 -11.01
CA TRP A 12 -0.03 -24.93 -9.85
C TRP A 12 -1.12 -24.73 -8.78
N VAL A 13 -2.32 -24.33 -9.19
CA VAL A 13 -3.46 -24.23 -8.26
C VAL A 13 -3.78 -25.58 -7.62
N GLU A 14 -3.80 -26.67 -8.40
CA GLU A 14 -4.00 -28.04 -7.91
C GLU A 14 -2.91 -28.44 -6.89
N TYR A 15 -1.65 -28.21 -7.23
CA TYR A 15 -0.51 -28.47 -6.33
C TYR A 15 -0.67 -27.76 -5.00
N CYS A 16 -1.05 -26.48 -5.02
CA CYS A 16 -1.16 -25.66 -3.81
C CYS A 16 -2.42 -26.01 -2.99
N ASN A 17 -3.56 -26.25 -3.62
CA ASN A 17 -4.85 -26.19 -2.96
C ASN A 17 -5.64 -27.50 -2.91
N SER A 18 -5.36 -28.49 -3.77
CA SER A 18 -6.15 -29.71 -3.77
C SER A 18 -5.80 -30.61 -2.58
N ALA A 19 -6.83 -31.00 -1.83
CA ALA A 19 -6.73 -32.06 -0.81
C ALA A 19 -6.97 -33.47 -1.40
N ALA A 20 -7.51 -33.57 -2.63
CA ALA A 20 -7.82 -34.83 -3.29
C ALA A 20 -6.58 -35.63 -3.70
N ARG A 21 -6.79 -36.90 -4.06
CA ARG A 21 -5.74 -37.76 -4.64
C ARG A 21 -5.68 -37.48 -6.15
N THR A 22 -4.94 -36.44 -6.51
CA THR A 22 -4.72 -36.00 -7.87
C THR A 22 -3.22 -35.89 -8.15
N TYR A 23 -2.82 -35.87 -9.41
CA TYR A 23 -1.41 -35.93 -9.80
C TYR A 23 -0.56 -34.85 -9.11
N TRP A 24 -0.98 -33.58 -9.19
CA TRP A 24 -0.19 -32.48 -8.62
C TRP A 24 -0.30 -32.40 -7.09
N ALA A 25 -1.44 -32.77 -6.51
CA ALA A 25 -1.55 -32.88 -5.06
C ALA A 25 -0.68 -34.02 -4.49
N ASP A 26 -0.54 -35.14 -5.22
CA ASP A 26 0.35 -36.22 -4.82
C ASP A 26 1.83 -35.79 -4.99
N ARG A 27 2.18 -35.03 -6.03
CA ARG A 27 3.53 -34.42 -6.17
C ARG A 27 3.87 -33.48 -4.99
N ARG A 28 2.91 -32.71 -4.48
CA ARG A 28 3.13 -31.93 -3.25
C ARG A 28 3.48 -32.83 -2.07
N ARG A 29 2.74 -33.93 -1.90
CA ARG A 29 2.98 -34.88 -0.82
C ARG A 29 4.35 -35.54 -0.95
N GLU A 30 4.72 -35.95 -2.15
CA GLU A 30 6.04 -36.49 -2.44
C GLU A 30 7.18 -35.49 -2.13
N ASN A 31 6.91 -34.18 -2.31
CA ASN A 31 7.81 -33.10 -1.93
C ASN A 31 7.79 -32.79 -0.42
N GLY A 32 7.13 -33.62 0.40
CA GLY A 32 7.18 -33.58 1.86
C GLY A 32 6.08 -32.75 2.53
N ARG A 33 5.01 -32.36 1.79
CA ARG A 33 3.89 -31.64 2.39
C ARG A 33 2.55 -32.31 2.10
N ASP A 34 1.97 -32.91 3.12
CA ASP A 34 0.69 -33.59 2.99
C ASP A 34 -0.48 -32.62 2.82
N GLU A 35 -0.55 -31.58 3.66
CA GLU A 35 -1.64 -30.62 3.67
C GLU A 35 -1.51 -29.55 2.57
N PRO A 36 -2.64 -29.11 1.97
CA PRO A 36 -2.65 -27.99 1.04
C PRO A 36 -2.09 -26.70 1.65
N TRP A 37 -1.49 -25.86 0.82
CA TRP A 37 -1.06 -24.51 1.20
C TRP A 37 -2.24 -23.55 1.40
N ARG A 38 -3.36 -23.83 0.74
CA ARG A 38 -4.58 -22.99 0.74
C ARG A 38 -4.30 -21.56 0.28
N VAL A 39 -3.59 -21.43 -0.84
CA VAL A 39 -3.34 -20.13 -1.46
C VAL A 39 -4.67 -19.51 -1.88
N THR A 40 -5.01 -18.39 -1.30
CA THR A 40 -6.32 -17.75 -1.48
C THR A 40 -6.36 -16.87 -2.71
N TYR A 41 -5.32 -16.06 -2.94
CA TYR A 41 -5.32 -15.01 -3.96
C TYR A 41 -4.51 -15.41 -5.18
N TRP A 42 -5.10 -15.22 -6.37
CA TRP A 42 -4.47 -15.58 -7.64
C TRP A 42 -4.59 -14.41 -8.63
N GLY A 43 -3.44 -13.84 -9.00
CA GLY A 43 -3.36 -12.78 -10.02
C GLY A 43 -3.48 -13.34 -11.44
N LEU A 44 -4.33 -12.75 -12.25
CA LEU A 44 -4.50 -13.12 -13.65
C LEU A 44 -3.55 -12.32 -14.55
N GLY A 45 -2.25 -12.55 -14.38
CA GLY A 45 -1.18 -11.84 -15.07
C GLY A 45 -0.70 -10.61 -14.31
N ASN A 46 0.47 -10.10 -14.68
CA ASN A 46 1.10 -8.91 -14.13
C ASN A 46 1.47 -7.97 -15.26
N GLU A 47 0.98 -6.70 -15.20
CA GLU A 47 1.31 -5.64 -16.16
C GLU A 47 1.17 -6.05 -17.64
N MET A 48 0.14 -6.84 -17.94
CA MET A 48 -0.06 -7.41 -19.27
C MET A 48 -0.28 -6.37 -20.37
N TYR A 49 -0.45 -5.10 -19.99
CA TYR A 49 -0.52 -3.94 -20.89
C TYR A 49 0.87 -3.46 -21.37
N GLY A 50 1.94 -3.88 -20.70
CA GLY A 50 3.28 -3.37 -20.93
C GLY A 50 4.03 -4.14 -22.01
N ASP A 51 4.66 -3.42 -22.94
CA ASP A 51 5.49 -4.00 -24.00
C ASP A 51 6.79 -4.66 -23.51
N TRP A 52 7.12 -4.46 -22.23
CA TRP A 52 8.19 -5.20 -21.54
C TRP A 52 7.79 -6.61 -21.11
N GLN A 53 6.51 -6.95 -21.17
CA GLN A 53 6.01 -8.29 -20.89
C GLN A 53 6.02 -9.15 -22.15
N VAL A 54 6.60 -10.35 -22.11
CA VAL A 54 6.63 -11.28 -23.26
C VAL A 54 5.24 -11.60 -23.78
N GLY A 55 4.25 -11.69 -22.90
CA GLY A 55 2.85 -11.97 -23.24
C GLY A 55 1.95 -10.74 -23.19
N ALA A 56 2.45 -9.56 -23.61
CA ALA A 56 1.65 -8.34 -23.65
C ALA A 56 0.39 -8.49 -24.51
N PHE A 57 -0.69 -7.84 -24.10
CA PHE A 57 -2.01 -7.86 -24.75
C PHE A 57 -2.55 -6.45 -24.96
N THR A 58 -3.47 -6.31 -25.89
CA THR A 58 -4.47 -5.23 -25.82
C THR A 58 -5.47 -5.53 -24.69
N ALA A 59 -6.19 -4.53 -24.21
CA ALA A 59 -7.14 -4.72 -23.09
C ALA A 59 -8.24 -5.76 -23.44
N GLU A 60 -8.73 -5.75 -24.67
CA GLU A 60 -9.74 -6.69 -25.17
C GLU A 60 -9.22 -8.12 -25.29
N GLU A 61 -7.99 -8.29 -25.75
CA GLU A 61 -7.34 -9.60 -25.81
C GLU A 61 -7.11 -10.15 -24.41
N TYR A 62 -6.63 -9.30 -23.49
CA TYR A 62 -6.48 -9.66 -22.07
C TYR A 62 -7.82 -10.13 -21.47
N VAL A 63 -8.90 -9.36 -21.62
CA VAL A 63 -10.23 -9.72 -21.11
C VAL A 63 -10.68 -11.08 -21.63
N ARG A 64 -10.50 -11.34 -22.93
CA ARG A 64 -10.88 -12.62 -23.54
C ARG A 64 -10.11 -13.79 -22.92
N GLU A 65 -8.80 -13.65 -22.80
CA GLU A 65 -7.95 -14.72 -22.26
C GLU A 65 -8.13 -14.86 -20.75
N ALA A 66 -8.14 -13.78 -19.99
CA ALA A 66 -8.34 -13.79 -18.54
C ALA A 66 -9.71 -14.36 -18.13
N THR A 67 -10.75 -14.14 -18.92
CA THR A 67 -12.07 -14.78 -18.73
C THR A 67 -11.97 -16.30 -18.76
N ARG A 68 -11.22 -16.84 -19.70
CA ARG A 68 -11.02 -18.29 -19.81
C ARG A 68 -10.25 -18.85 -18.62
N TRP A 69 -9.21 -18.16 -18.18
CA TRP A 69 -8.41 -18.53 -17.02
C TRP A 69 -9.23 -18.43 -15.72
N ALA A 70 -9.95 -17.35 -15.51
CA ALA A 70 -10.78 -17.16 -14.33
C ALA A 70 -11.82 -18.29 -14.16
N ARG A 71 -12.50 -18.66 -15.24
CA ARG A 71 -13.47 -19.75 -15.24
C ARG A 71 -12.82 -21.10 -14.91
N ALA A 72 -11.69 -21.40 -15.53
CA ALA A 72 -10.99 -22.66 -15.32
C ALA A 72 -10.46 -22.79 -13.88
N ILE A 73 -9.85 -21.73 -13.34
CA ILE A 73 -9.38 -21.72 -11.96
C ILE A 73 -10.55 -21.91 -10.98
N ARG A 74 -11.67 -21.20 -11.18
CA ARG A 74 -12.87 -21.34 -10.31
C ARG A 74 -13.55 -22.70 -10.41
N MET A 75 -13.45 -23.39 -11.54
CA MET A 75 -13.91 -24.77 -11.66
C MET A 75 -13.05 -25.75 -10.85
N LEU A 76 -11.75 -25.47 -10.77
CA LEU A 76 -10.80 -26.28 -10.00
C LEU A 76 -10.84 -25.94 -8.51
N ASP A 77 -10.85 -24.66 -8.17
CA ASP A 77 -10.92 -24.13 -6.81
C ASP A 77 -11.98 -23.02 -6.69
N PRO A 78 -13.21 -23.35 -6.31
CA PRO A 78 -14.29 -22.37 -6.15
C PRO A 78 -14.04 -21.31 -5.08
N GLN A 79 -13.07 -21.51 -4.17
CA GLN A 79 -12.74 -20.57 -3.10
C GLN A 79 -11.64 -19.58 -3.50
N ALA A 80 -10.99 -19.81 -4.64
CA ALA A 80 -9.93 -18.91 -5.14
C ALA A 80 -10.45 -17.47 -5.30
N LYS A 81 -9.71 -16.52 -4.77
CA LYS A 81 -9.94 -15.09 -4.95
C LYS A 81 -9.09 -14.60 -6.11
N LEU A 82 -9.75 -14.06 -7.12
CA LEU A 82 -9.09 -13.67 -8.37
C LEU A 82 -8.84 -12.17 -8.42
N VAL A 83 -7.65 -11.80 -8.88
CA VAL A 83 -7.24 -10.41 -9.09
C VAL A 83 -7.04 -10.18 -10.59
N SER A 84 -7.81 -9.26 -11.20
CA SER A 84 -7.58 -8.87 -12.60
C SER A 84 -6.38 -7.93 -12.71
N CYS A 85 -5.63 -8.03 -13.79
CA CYS A 85 -4.53 -7.12 -14.08
C CYS A 85 -5.06 -5.73 -14.41
N GLY A 86 -4.95 -4.81 -13.47
CA GLY A 86 -5.19 -3.39 -13.67
C GLY A 86 -3.92 -2.62 -13.96
N MET A 87 -4.03 -1.31 -14.09
CA MET A 87 -2.90 -0.42 -14.38
C MET A 87 -2.79 0.67 -13.30
N ASN A 88 -3.50 1.78 -13.46
CA ASN A 88 -3.38 2.94 -12.58
C ASN A 88 -4.74 3.56 -12.18
N GLY A 89 -5.83 2.90 -12.50
CA GLY A 89 -7.18 3.28 -12.12
C GLY A 89 -7.89 4.27 -13.04
N TRP A 90 -7.17 4.97 -13.92
CA TRP A 90 -7.76 5.99 -14.82
C TRP A 90 -7.47 5.74 -16.30
N ASN A 91 -6.69 4.73 -16.64
CA ASN A 91 -6.35 4.39 -18.02
C ASN A 91 -7.51 3.69 -18.72
N GLU A 92 -7.54 3.75 -20.05
CA GLU A 92 -8.52 3.01 -20.87
C GLU A 92 -8.41 1.48 -20.65
N TRP A 93 -7.20 0.98 -20.36
CA TRP A 93 -6.97 -0.39 -19.95
C TRP A 93 -7.87 -0.78 -18.76
N ASP A 94 -7.83 0.02 -17.68
CA ASP A 94 -8.63 -0.25 -16.48
C ASP A 94 -10.12 -0.26 -16.78
N ARG A 95 -10.60 0.69 -17.59
CA ARG A 95 -12.01 0.76 -17.98
C ARG A 95 -12.46 -0.51 -18.71
N VAL A 96 -11.69 -0.97 -19.72
CA VAL A 96 -12.01 -2.16 -20.52
C VAL A 96 -11.95 -3.42 -19.68
N VAL A 97 -10.89 -3.57 -18.88
CA VAL A 97 -10.70 -4.74 -18.03
C VAL A 97 -11.78 -4.83 -16.94
N ILE A 98 -12.11 -3.73 -16.27
CA ILE A 98 -13.17 -3.69 -15.27
C ILE A 98 -14.53 -4.03 -15.91
N ASP A 99 -14.85 -3.42 -17.07
CA ASP A 99 -16.11 -3.71 -17.77
C ASP A 99 -16.23 -5.18 -18.19
N GLY A 100 -15.13 -5.85 -18.53
CA GLY A 100 -15.11 -7.24 -18.96
C GLY A 100 -14.98 -8.27 -17.86
N MET A 101 -14.36 -7.92 -16.73
CA MET A 101 -13.94 -8.88 -15.70
C MET A 101 -14.69 -8.74 -14.38
N ALA A 102 -15.43 -7.66 -14.12
CA ALA A 102 -16.01 -7.38 -12.80
C ALA A 102 -16.88 -8.52 -12.23
N SER A 103 -17.55 -9.31 -13.06
CA SER A 103 -18.34 -10.47 -12.60
C SER A 103 -17.53 -11.75 -12.37
N LEU A 104 -16.24 -11.73 -12.69
CA LEU A 104 -15.37 -12.90 -12.68
C LEU A 104 -14.27 -12.83 -11.62
N VAL A 105 -14.00 -11.64 -11.08
CA VAL A 105 -12.89 -11.41 -10.15
C VAL A 105 -13.38 -10.82 -8.83
N ASP A 106 -12.59 -10.96 -7.79
CA ASP A 106 -12.86 -10.37 -6.47
C ASP A 106 -12.16 -9.01 -6.34
N TYR A 107 -11.04 -8.83 -7.06
CA TYR A 107 -10.20 -7.64 -6.99
C TYR A 107 -9.77 -7.16 -8.38
N HIS A 108 -9.56 -5.84 -8.48
CA HIS A 108 -8.87 -5.20 -9.59
C HIS A 108 -7.54 -4.63 -9.08
N SER A 109 -6.45 -4.98 -9.74
CA SER A 109 -5.09 -4.56 -9.38
C SER A 109 -4.87 -3.09 -9.73
N LEU A 110 -4.08 -2.39 -8.92
CA LEU A 110 -3.52 -1.08 -9.24
C LEU A 110 -2.03 -1.06 -8.94
N HIS A 111 -1.24 -0.45 -9.82
CA HIS A 111 0.19 -0.26 -9.69
C HIS A 111 0.53 1.22 -9.76
N ILE A 112 1.32 1.72 -8.82
CA ILE A 112 1.89 3.07 -8.88
C ILE A 112 3.28 3.10 -8.27
N TYR A 113 4.21 3.68 -9.02
CA TYR A 113 5.50 4.12 -8.52
C TYR A 113 5.59 5.63 -8.58
N THR A 114 6.06 6.24 -7.50
CA THR A 114 6.31 7.68 -7.43
C THR A 114 7.76 7.95 -7.06
N GLY A 115 8.12 9.21 -7.03
CA GLY A 115 9.43 9.65 -6.58
C GLY A 115 9.98 10.79 -7.42
N SER A 116 10.80 11.62 -6.78
CA SER A 116 11.44 12.79 -7.40
C SER A 116 12.63 13.22 -6.56
N ASP A 117 13.64 13.83 -7.20
CA ASP A 117 14.72 14.52 -6.49
C ASP A 117 14.25 15.85 -5.86
N ASP A 118 13.13 16.40 -6.34
CA ASP A 118 12.49 17.54 -5.69
C ASP A 118 11.70 17.08 -4.46
N TYR A 119 12.00 17.64 -3.30
CA TYR A 119 11.42 17.24 -2.01
C TYR A 119 9.90 17.30 -2.00
N TRP A 120 9.33 18.44 -2.41
CA TRP A 120 7.88 18.62 -2.35
C TRP A 120 7.16 17.71 -3.34
N THR A 121 7.69 17.56 -4.52
CA THR A 121 7.18 16.60 -5.49
C THR A 121 7.20 15.19 -4.92
N ASN A 122 8.31 14.76 -4.33
CA ASN A 122 8.46 13.42 -3.79
C ASN A 122 7.44 13.10 -2.68
N VAL A 123 7.33 13.96 -1.68
CA VAL A 123 6.45 13.72 -0.52
C VAL A 123 4.97 13.92 -0.81
N LEU A 124 4.61 14.58 -1.92
CA LEU A 124 3.23 14.84 -2.33
C LEU A 124 2.71 13.91 -3.44
N GLN A 125 3.60 13.31 -4.23
CA GLN A 125 3.21 12.38 -5.31
C GLN A 125 2.32 11.21 -4.86
N PRO A 126 2.44 10.65 -3.64
CA PRO A 126 1.53 9.60 -3.17
C PRO A 126 0.04 9.95 -3.25
N HIS A 127 -0.34 11.23 -3.22
CA HIS A 127 -1.74 11.65 -3.41
C HIS A 127 -2.31 11.27 -4.79
N GLN A 128 -1.46 10.90 -5.75
CA GLN A 128 -1.94 10.29 -7.00
C GLN A 128 -2.59 8.93 -6.77
N ALA A 129 -2.14 8.17 -5.75
CA ALA A 129 -2.79 6.90 -5.39
C ALA A 129 -4.24 7.12 -4.94
N GLU A 130 -4.49 8.18 -4.19
CA GLU A 130 -5.85 8.52 -3.75
C GLU A 130 -6.77 8.89 -4.94
N ARG A 131 -6.23 9.58 -5.96
CA ARG A 131 -6.96 9.81 -7.22
C ARG A 131 -7.20 8.49 -7.97
N ALA A 132 -6.20 7.62 -8.06
CA ALA A 132 -6.30 6.32 -8.70
C ALA A 132 -7.43 5.48 -8.07
N ILE A 133 -7.46 5.41 -6.74
CA ILE A 133 -8.49 4.71 -5.98
C ILE A 133 -9.88 5.27 -6.31
N ARG A 134 -10.05 6.60 -6.32
CA ARG A 134 -11.34 7.23 -6.63
C ARG A 134 -11.80 6.93 -8.06
N CYS A 135 -10.89 6.96 -9.03
CA CYS A 135 -11.22 6.66 -10.42
C CYS A 135 -11.58 5.18 -10.61
N ALA A 136 -10.76 4.26 -10.08
CA ALA A 136 -11.03 2.83 -10.14
C ALA A 136 -12.34 2.46 -9.43
N ARG A 137 -12.59 3.03 -8.23
CA ARG A 137 -13.86 2.87 -7.52
C ARG A 137 -15.06 3.22 -8.40
N ALA A 138 -15.04 4.38 -9.04
CA ALA A 138 -16.14 4.82 -9.90
C ALA A 138 -16.38 3.87 -11.09
N LEU A 139 -15.30 3.33 -11.67
CA LEU A 139 -15.40 2.32 -12.74
C LEU A 139 -15.97 0.99 -12.23
N LEU A 140 -15.52 0.52 -11.06
CA LEU A 140 -15.99 -0.71 -10.43
C LEU A 140 -17.47 -0.62 -10.02
N GLU A 141 -17.89 0.49 -9.41
CA GLU A 141 -19.29 0.75 -9.07
C GLU A 141 -20.18 0.77 -10.32
N ARG A 142 -19.74 1.46 -11.38
CA ARG A 142 -20.45 1.49 -12.66
C ARG A 142 -20.57 0.09 -13.29
N ALA A 143 -19.50 -0.69 -13.30
CA ALA A 143 -19.52 -2.05 -13.86
C ALA A 143 -20.44 -2.97 -13.05
N ALA A 144 -20.39 -2.90 -11.71
CA ALA A 144 -21.27 -3.67 -10.82
C ALA A 144 -22.75 -3.33 -11.06
N TYR A 145 -23.07 -2.05 -11.18
CA TYR A 145 -24.45 -1.62 -11.51
C TYR A 145 -24.93 -2.18 -12.85
N ARG A 146 -24.13 -2.04 -13.91
CA ARG A 146 -24.46 -2.53 -15.25
C ARG A 146 -24.63 -4.04 -15.31
N GLN A 147 -23.79 -4.78 -14.59
CA GLN A 147 -23.79 -6.23 -14.58
C GLN A 147 -24.70 -6.83 -13.48
N LYS A 148 -25.39 -5.98 -12.70
CA LYS A 148 -26.31 -6.36 -11.61
C LYS A 148 -25.61 -7.24 -10.55
N LEU A 149 -24.37 -6.91 -10.22
CA LEU A 149 -23.63 -7.58 -9.17
C LEU A 149 -24.15 -7.14 -7.80
N THR A 150 -24.11 -8.05 -6.82
CA THR A 150 -24.51 -7.75 -5.43
C THR A 150 -23.52 -6.82 -4.73
N ALA A 151 -22.24 -6.88 -5.13
CA ALA A 151 -21.18 -5.97 -4.69
C ALA A 151 -20.13 -5.82 -5.79
N PRO A 152 -19.47 -4.65 -5.92
CA PRO A 152 -18.35 -4.48 -6.82
C PRO A 152 -17.11 -5.24 -6.32
N PRO A 153 -16.23 -5.68 -7.22
CA PRO A 153 -14.88 -6.08 -6.84
C PRO A 153 -14.17 -4.97 -6.05
N ARG A 154 -13.22 -5.35 -5.22
CA ARG A 154 -12.41 -4.41 -4.45
C ARG A 154 -11.09 -4.12 -5.16
N ILE A 155 -10.29 -3.24 -4.58
CA ILE A 155 -8.98 -2.86 -5.12
C ILE A 155 -7.90 -3.68 -4.40
N ALA A 156 -7.04 -4.32 -5.18
CA ALA A 156 -5.74 -4.79 -4.75
C ALA A 156 -4.70 -3.77 -5.23
N TYR A 157 -4.16 -2.99 -4.32
CA TYR A 157 -3.02 -2.11 -4.61
C TYR A 157 -1.74 -2.94 -4.45
N ASP A 158 -1.58 -3.91 -5.35
CA ASP A 158 -0.66 -5.03 -5.18
C ASP A 158 0.76 -4.74 -5.64
N GLU A 159 1.01 -3.54 -6.20
CA GLU A 159 2.35 -3.07 -6.50
C GLU A 159 2.45 -1.55 -6.33
N TRP A 160 3.22 -1.11 -5.33
CA TRP A 160 3.46 0.31 -5.07
C TRP A 160 4.78 0.53 -4.36
N ASN A 161 5.46 1.62 -4.63
CA ASN A 161 6.65 2.09 -3.92
C ASN A 161 7.07 3.48 -4.41
N VAL A 162 8.13 4.00 -3.81
CA VAL A 162 8.95 5.07 -4.38
C VAL A 162 10.01 4.43 -5.27
N TRP A 163 10.08 4.82 -6.54
CA TRP A 163 11.08 4.32 -7.48
C TRP A 163 11.30 5.31 -8.62
N TYR A 164 12.46 5.97 -8.66
CA TYR A 164 12.77 7.01 -9.65
C TYR A 164 14.24 7.13 -9.99
N ARG A 165 15.14 6.67 -9.13
CA ARG A 165 16.57 6.61 -9.40
C ARG A 165 16.91 5.24 -9.95
N GLN A 166 17.11 5.13 -11.25
CA GLN A 166 17.59 3.88 -11.82
C GLN A 166 19.09 3.77 -11.56
N MET A 167 19.46 3.03 -10.54
CA MET A 167 20.86 2.72 -10.26
C MET A 167 21.27 1.47 -11.05
N THR A 168 22.07 1.69 -12.13
CA THR A 168 22.90 0.67 -12.81
C THR A 168 22.27 -0.71 -13.08
N GLY A 169 21.19 -0.78 -13.83
CA GLY A 169 20.72 -2.04 -14.45
C GLY A 169 20.07 -3.10 -13.55
N ALA A 170 20.21 -3.00 -12.24
CA ALA A 170 19.45 -3.75 -11.26
C ALA A 170 18.32 -2.86 -10.72
N LEU A 171 17.22 -3.46 -10.26
CA LEU A 171 16.14 -2.74 -9.59
C LEU A 171 16.55 -2.28 -8.17
N GLU A 172 17.80 -1.89 -7.99
CA GLU A 172 18.30 -1.37 -6.73
C GLU A 172 17.94 0.11 -6.59
N GLU A 173 17.45 0.50 -5.41
CA GLU A 173 17.13 1.87 -5.07
C GLU A 173 17.83 2.25 -3.75
N ARG A 174 18.21 3.50 -3.60
CA ARG A 174 18.75 4.05 -2.36
C ARG A 174 17.77 5.08 -1.84
N TYR A 175 17.13 4.72 -0.76
CA TYR A 175 16.09 5.53 -0.17
C TYR A 175 16.64 6.57 0.79
N THR A 176 16.09 7.78 0.66
CA THR A 176 16.28 8.89 1.58
C THR A 176 15.15 8.96 2.58
N PHE A 177 15.29 9.80 3.60
CA PHE A 177 14.20 10.01 4.55
C PHE A 177 12.98 10.72 3.91
N ALA A 178 13.15 11.50 2.85
CA ALA A 178 12.03 12.03 2.08
C ALA A 178 11.18 10.90 1.44
N ASP A 179 11.82 9.83 0.99
CA ASP A 179 11.13 8.65 0.47
C ASP A 179 10.34 7.94 1.58
N ALA A 180 10.86 7.92 2.81
CA ALA A 180 10.13 7.38 3.97
C ALA A 180 8.85 8.18 4.28
N LEU A 181 8.88 9.51 4.16
CA LEU A 181 7.67 10.33 4.30
C LEU A 181 6.65 10.06 3.18
N ALA A 182 7.12 9.83 1.97
CA ALA A 182 6.26 9.43 0.86
C ALA A 182 5.60 8.06 1.14
N VAL A 183 6.35 7.07 1.61
CA VAL A 183 5.82 5.75 2.01
C VAL A 183 4.82 5.88 3.15
N GLY A 184 5.10 6.68 4.18
CA GLY A 184 4.16 6.98 5.26
C GLY A 184 2.85 7.60 4.76
N THR A 185 2.93 8.48 3.75
CA THR A 185 1.76 9.08 3.10
C THR A 185 0.94 8.02 2.34
N TYR A 186 1.58 7.09 1.61
CA TYR A 186 0.88 5.96 0.97
C TYR A 186 0.11 5.13 2.00
N LEU A 187 0.75 4.76 3.10
CA LEU A 187 0.12 3.95 4.15
C LEU A 187 -1.10 4.65 4.75
N ASN A 188 -1.01 5.96 5.00
CA ASN A 188 -2.15 6.75 5.45
C ASN A 188 -3.29 6.78 4.42
N ILE A 189 -2.97 6.91 3.13
CA ILE A 189 -3.96 6.88 2.05
C ILE A 189 -4.66 5.53 2.00
N PHE A 190 -3.93 4.43 2.09
CA PHE A 190 -4.53 3.10 2.07
C PHE A 190 -5.42 2.85 3.29
N THR A 191 -5.00 3.32 4.48
CA THR A 191 -5.81 3.26 5.70
C THR A 191 -7.12 4.03 5.54
N ARG A 192 -7.08 5.25 5.04
CA ARG A 192 -8.29 6.08 4.82
C ARG A 192 -9.23 5.51 3.76
N ASN A 193 -8.74 4.64 2.87
CA ASN A 193 -9.50 4.04 1.78
C ASN A 193 -9.65 2.52 1.92
N CYS A 194 -9.52 1.97 3.13
CA CYS A 194 -9.53 0.52 3.35
C CYS A 194 -10.90 -0.14 3.08
N ASP A 195 -11.96 0.63 2.98
CA ASP A 195 -13.27 0.18 2.50
C ASP A 195 -13.21 -0.28 1.04
N TRP A 196 -12.27 0.24 0.25
CA TRP A 196 -12.01 -0.12 -1.15
C TRP A 196 -10.70 -0.86 -1.35
N VAL A 197 -9.62 -0.41 -0.74
CA VAL A 197 -8.28 -1.02 -0.82
C VAL A 197 -8.18 -2.09 0.26
N GLN A 198 -8.41 -3.33 -0.11
CA GLN A 198 -8.37 -4.45 0.84
C GLN A 198 -7.02 -5.19 0.82
N MET A 199 -6.12 -4.80 -0.06
CA MET A 199 -4.77 -5.34 -0.18
C MET A 199 -3.84 -4.23 -0.66
N ALA A 200 -2.70 -4.06 0.01
CA ALA A 200 -1.64 -3.12 -0.39
C ALA A 200 -0.26 -3.75 -0.17
N ASN A 201 0.38 -4.18 -1.26
CA ASN A 201 1.63 -4.93 -1.21
C ASN A 201 2.81 -4.06 -1.67
N LEU A 202 3.73 -3.78 -0.77
CA LEU A 202 4.95 -3.04 -1.11
C LEU A 202 5.81 -3.87 -2.07
N ALA A 203 6.21 -3.29 -3.17
CA ALA A 203 7.12 -3.88 -4.14
C ALA A 203 8.51 -3.22 -4.02
N GLN A 204 9.54 -3.93 -3.51
CA GLN A 204 9.58 -5.27 -2.96
C GLN A 204 10.17 -5.22 -1.54
N MET A 205 10.62 -6.35 -0.97
CA MET A 205 11.07 -6.35 0.43
C MET A 205 12.57 -6.41 0.60
N VAL A 206 13.30 -7.10 -0.28
CA VAL A 206 14.75 -7.33 -0.14
C VAL A 206 15.47 -7.02 -1.43
N ASN A 207 16.48 -6.17 -1.37
CA ASN A 207 17.41 -5.73 -2.42
C ASN A 207 16.78 -4.99 -3.60
N ALA A 208 15.76 -5.52 -4.24
CA ALA A 208 15.10 -4.88 -5.39
C ALA A 208 14.08 -3.86 -4.89
N ILE A 209 14.29 -2.57 -5.16
CA ILE A 209 13.45 -1.44 -4.72
C ILE A 209 12.91 -1.63 -3.29
N ALA A 210 13.77 -1.96 -2.35
CA ALA A 210 13.39 -2.63 -1.11
C ALA A 210 13.81 -1.87 0.16
N PRO A 211 13.02 -2.00 1.25
CA PRO A 211 13.38 -1.47 2.55
C PRO A 211 14.58 -2.17 3.19
N ILE A 212 14.92 -3.40 2.76
CA ILE A 212 16.03 -4.18 3.31
C ILE A 212 17.10 -4.38 2.23
N VAL A 213 18.34 -4.04 2.56
CA VAL A 213 19.52 -4.28 1.72
C VAL A 213 20.40 -5.32 2.37
N THR A 214 20.80 -6.33 1.61
CA THR A 214 21.73 -7.37 2.07
C THR A 214 23.05 -7.30 1.33
N ARG A 215 24.12 -7.71 2.00
CA ARG A 215 25.47 -7.96 1.49
C ARG A 215 25.90 -9.32 2.02
N PRO A 216 26.96 -9.94 1.48
CA PRO A 216 27.40 -11.27 1.96
C PRO A 216 27.55 -11.37 3.48
N GLU A 217 28.07 -10.31 4.12
CA GLU A 217 28.39 -10.32 5.54
C GLU A 217 27.50 -9.39 6.39
N ALA A 218 26.51 -8.72 5.79
CA ALA A 218 25.73 -7.73 6.49
C ALA A 218 24.34 -7.51 5.88
N ALA A 219 23.41 -6.97 6.69
CA ALA A 219 22.13 -6.45 6.24
C ALA A 219 21.86 -5.10 6.91
N ALA A 220 21.16 -4.23 6.21
CA ALA A 220 20.71 -2.95 6.74
C ALA A 220 19.28 -2.66 6.30
N VAL A 221 18.56 -1.87 7.11
CA VAL A 221 17.27 -1.33 6.74
C VAL A 221 17.42 0.10 6.22
N GLN A 222 16.71 0.41 5.17
CA GLN A 222 16.63 1.74 4.58
C GLN A 222 15.53 2.58 5.26
N PRO A 223 15.50 3.91 5.11
CA PRO A 223 14.52 4.76 5.79
C PRO A 223 13.06 4.35 5.57
N ILE A 224 12.69 3.83 4.40
CA ILE A 224 11.32 3.39 4.09
C ILE A 224 10.85 2.18 4.93
N TRP A 225 11.76 1.45 5.55
CA TRP A 225 11.44 0.37 6.49
C TRP A 225 10.61 0.83 7.68
N TYR A 226 10.96 1.99 8.23
CA TYR A 226 10.40 2.45 9.50
C TYR A 226 8.90 2.79 9.43
N PRO A 227 8.39 3.55 8.45
CA PRO A 227 6.95 3.75 8.35
C PRO A 227 6.19 2.44 8.10
N VAL A 228 6.73 1.50 7.33
CA VAL A 228 6.11 0.18 7.13
C VAL A 228 6.06 -0.59 8.46
N LEU A 229 7.17 -0.66 9.19
CA LEU A 229 7.24 -1.34 10.50
C LEU A 229 6.25 -0.73 11.49
N LEU A 230 6.33 0.58 11.71
CA LEU A 230 5.50 1.25 12.71
C LEU A 230 4.03 1.21 12.36
N HIS A 231 3.68 1.39 11.08
CA HIS A 231 2.30 1.28 10.64
C HIS A 231 1.75 -0.14 10.83
N SER A 232 2.53 -1.18 10.49
CA SER A 232 2.10 -2.57 10.66
C SER A 232 1.88 -2.96 12.12
N GLN A 233 2.60 -2.33 13.05
CA GLN A 233 2.43 -2.54 14.49
C GLN A 233 1.25 -1.74 15.08
N ALA A 234 0.96 -0.57 14.51
CA ALA A 234 -0.07 0.35 14.99
C ALA A 234 -1.43 0.17 14.30
N ALA A 235 -1.50 -0.55 13.15
CA ALA A 235 -2.76 -0.77 12.46
C ALA A 235 -3.69 -1.64 13.31
N LEU A 236 -4.85 -1.09 13.65
CA LEU A 236 -5.91 -1.74 14.41
C LEU A 236 -7.06 -2.18 13.48
N ASP A 237 -8.14 -2.70 14.05
CA ASP A 237 -9.20 -3.41 13.33
C ASP A 237 -10.03 -2.54 12.37
N LEU A 238 -10.25 -1.27 12.73
CA LEU A 238 -11.13 -0.36 11.99
C LEU A 238 -10.45 0.98 11.73
N ALA A 239 -10.45 1.42 10.48
CA ALA A 239 -10.10 2.81 10.16
C ALA A 239 -11.23 3.76 10.56
N VAL A 240 -10.86 4.93 11.04
CA VAL A 240 -11.79 5.99 11.43
C VAL A 240 -11.49 7.28 10.68
N ASP A 241 -12.53 8.11 10.53
CA ASP A 241 -12.37 9.40 9.88
C ASP A 241 -11.44 10.33 10.68
N VAL A 242 -10.51 10.96 9.96
CA VAL A 242 -9.57 11.93 10.52
C VAL A 242 -9.78 13.29 9.85
N HIS A 243 -9.98 14.31 10.66
CA HIS A 243 -9.99 15.69 10.21
C HIS A 243 -8.74 16.41 10.70
N VAL A 244 -7.93 16.90 9.76
CA VAL A 244 -6.73 17.69 10.07
C VAL A 244 -7.05 19.18 9.86
N ASN A 245 -7.03 19.94 10.94
CA ASN A 245 -7.12 21.40 10.90
C ASN A 245 -5.72 21.98 11.12
N GLY A 246 -5.10 22.43 10.06
CA GLY A 246 -3.72 22.91 10.11
C GLY A 246 -3.30 23.64 8.82
N PRO A 247 -2.05 24.08 8.76
CA PRO A 247 -1.53 24.77 7.60
C PRO A 247 -1.51 23.89 6.37
N VAL A 248 -1.78 24.50 5.23
CA VAL A 248 -1.72 23.87 3.90
C VAL A 248 -0.57 24.45 3.09
N VAL A 249 -0.09 23.65 2.15
CA VAL A 249 0.97 24.02 1.22
C VAL A 249 0.51 23.81 -0.22
N SER A 250 0.86 24.76 -1.07
CA SER A 250 0.72 24.65 -2.53
C SER A 250 2.06 25.00 -3.16
N PRO A 251 3.03 24.11 -3.10
CA PRO A 251 4.36 24.39 -3.62
C PRO A 251 4.30 24.56 -5.14
N ASP A 252 5.19 25.42 -5.66
CA ASP A 252 5.43 25.51 -7.10
C ASP A 252 6.23 24.28 -7.52
N LEU A 253 5.54 23.30 -8.06
CA LEU A 253 6.14 22.03 -8.46
C LEU A 253 6.67 22.10 -9.88
N PRO A 254 7.85 21.54 -10.15
CA PRO A 254 8.47 21.56 -11.48
C PRO A 254 7.50 21.03 -12.55
N ALA A 255 7.45 21.70 -13.70
CA ALA A 255 6.70 21.20 -14.84
C ALA A 255 7.27 19.84 -15.26
N GLY A 256 6.41 18.83 -15.39
CA GLY A 256 6.84 17.47 -15.71
C GLY A 256 7.30 16.64 -14.50
N ALA A 257 7.08 17.09 -13.29
CA ALA A 257 7.36 16.36 -12.05
C ALA A 257 6.59 15.03 -11.90
N SER A 258 5.76 14.68 -12.85
CA SER A 258 5.06 13.39 -12.93
C SER A 258 5.25 12.77 -14.30
N ARG A 259 5.63 11.52 -14.37
CA ARG A 259 5.63 10.71 -15.60
C ARG A 259 4.22 10.43 -16.12
N TRP A 260 3.21 10.68 -15.30
CA TRP A 260 1.82 10.38 -15.57
C TRP A 260 1.06 11.64 -15.98
N PRO A 261 -0.09 11.50 -16.68
CA PRO A 261 -0.82 12.64 -17.22
C PRO A 261 -1.35 13.62 -16.17
N PHE A 262 -1.31 13.24 -14.89
CA PHE A 262 -1.77 14.10 -13.80
C PHE A 262 -0.59 14.75 -13.08
N ARG A 263 -0.52 16.05 -13.14
CA ARG A 263 0.46 16.81 -12.37
C ARG A 263 0.08 16.78 -10.89
N VAL A 264 1.07 16.61 -10.02
CA VAL A 264 0.86 16.58 -8.58
C VAL A 264 0.21 17.88 -8.09
N GLY A 265 0.64 19.03 -8.60
CA GLY A 265 0.07 20.34 -8.25
C GLY A 265 -1.44 20.46 -8.47
N ASP A 266 -2.02 19.70 -9.39
CA ASP A 266 -3.45 19.70 -9.65
C ASP A 266 -4.28 19.01 -8.54
N LEU A 267 -3.61 18.33 -7.58
CA LEU A 267 -4.24 17.62 -6.46
C LEU A 267 -4.32 18.45 -5.18
N GLY A 268 -3.58 19.56 -5.12
CA GLY A 268 -3.51 20.43 -3.95
C GLY A 268 -4.73 21.34 -3.75
N PRO A 269 -4.77 22.17 -2.69
CA PRO A 269 -3.70 22.31 -1.70
C PRO A 269 -3.53 21.09 -0.79
N PHE A 270 -2.32 20.90 -0.23
CA PHE A 270 -1.99 19.77 0.63
C PHE A 270 -1.78 20.19 2.07
N GLY A 271 -2.25 19.40 3.03
CA GLY A 271 -1.88 19.58 4.43
C GLY A 271 -0.37 19.42 4.65
N LEU A 272 0.23 20.26 5.49
CA LEU A 272 1.61 20.05 5.95
C LEU A 272 1.72 18.75 6.78
N ILE A 273 0.68 18.43 7.52
CA ILE A 273 0.54 17.18 8.24
C ILE A 273 -0.46 16.29 7.48
N ASP A 274 -0.06 15.06 7.21
CA ASP A 274 -0.96 14.01 6.73
C ASP A 274 -1.24 13.02 7.85
N ALA A 275 -2.48 12.54 7.97
CA ALA A 275 -2.88 11.70 9.08
C ALA A 275 -3.83 10.57 8.67
N ALA A 276 -3.74 9.45 9.38
CA ALA A 276 -4.74 8.40 9.41
C ALA A 276 -4.90 7.89 10.84
N ALA A 277 -6.02 7.25 11.13
CA ALA A 277 -6.24 6.65 12.45
C ALA A 277 -7.02 5.35 12.34
N THR A 278 -6.76 4.46 13.30
CA THR A 278 -7.46 3.20 13.47
C THR A 278 -7.83 2.99 14.93
N VAL A 279 -8.86 2.17 15.16
CA VAL A 279 -9.30 1.79 16.51
C VAL A 279 -9.46 0.27 16.61
N SER A 280 -9.30 -0.26 17.81
CA SER A 280 -9.50 -1.68 18.09
C SER A 280 -10.98 -2.00 18.28
N GLY A 281 -11.38 -3.19 17.82
CA GLY A 281 -12.70 -3.79 18.05
C GLY A 281 -13.81 -3.32 17.10
N PRO A 282 -14.68 -4.22 16.68
CA PRO A 282 -15.83 -3.89 15.84
C PRO A 282 -16.98 -3.24 16.63
N ASP A 283 -16.91 -3.22 17.94
CA ASP A 283 -18.02 -2.85 18.83
C ASP A 283 -17.74 -1.52 19.58
N VAL A 284 -18.78 -0.99 20.22
CA VAL A 284 -18.74 0.17 21.14
C VAL A 284 -17.72 0.05 22.30
N ASN A 285 -17.01 -1.05 22.39
CA ASN A 285 -15.94 -1.29 23.33
C ASN A 285 -14.54 -1.10 22.72
N ALA A 286 -14.38 -0.25 21.73
CA ALA A 286 -13.06 0.10 21.22
C ALA A 286 -12.21 0.66 22.37
N HIS A 287 -11.10 -0.02 22.68
CA HIS A 287 -10.29 0.31 23.86
C HIS A 287 -8.94 0.95 23.50
N SER A 288 -8.60 0.98 22.24
CA SER A 288 -7.34 1.52 21.76
C SER A 288 -7.50 2.32 20.48
N VAL A 289 -6.74 3.37 20.35
CA VAL A 289 -6.61 4.18 19.14
C VAL A 289 -5.14 4.25 18.73
N ALA A 290 -4.89 4.16 17.43
CA ALA A 290 -3.60 4.45 16.84
C ALA A 290 -3.77 5.55 15.79
N VAL A 291 -2.90 6.56 15.85
CA VAL A 291 -2.85 7.69 14.91
C VAL A 291 -1.48 7.74 14.26
N THR A 292 -1.45 7.77 12.93
CA THR A 292 -0.22 7.93 12.16
C THR A 292 -0.17 9.33 11.55
N LEU A 293 0.96 10.01 11.73
CA LEU A 293 1.17 11.40 11.31
C LEU A 293 2.43 11.50 10.45
N VAL A 294 2.33 12.15 9.30
CA VAL A 294 3.48 12.53 8.47
C VAL A 294 3.63 14.05 8.53
N ASN A 295 4.67 14.52 9.21
CA ASN A 295 5.06 15.93 9.17
C ASN A 295 5.97 16.18 7.96
N ARG A 296 5.45 16.85 6.94
CA ARG A 296 6.19 17.23 5.72
C ARG A 296 6.91 18.57 5.87
N SER A 297 6.63 19.32 6.95
CA SER A 297 7.23 20.63 7.21
C SER A 297 8.73 20.51 7.44
N PRO A 298 9.55 21.46 6.93
CA PRO A 298 10.95 21.59 7.32
C PRO A 298 11.11 22.11 8.76
N SER A 299 10.02 22.49 9.42
CA SER A 299 9.98 22.98 10.79
C SER A 299 9.33 21.97 11.72
N GLU A 300 9.61 22.10 13.02
CA GLU A 300 8.86 21.41 14.05
C GLU A 300 7.41 21.93 14.05
N GLU A 301 6.48 21.00 14.12
CA GLU A 301 5.05 21.29 14.26
C GLU A 301 4.52 20.74 15.57
N ARG A 302 3.37 21.22 15.99
CA ARG A 302 2.64 20.70 17.15
C ARG A 302 1.28 20.22 16.70
N ALA A 303 0.98 18.94 16.98
CA ALA A 303 -0.33 18.36 16.77
C ALA A 303 -1.07 18.22 18.11
N GLU A 304 -2.35 18.56 18.11
CA GLU A 304 -3.26 18.29 19.22
C GLU A 304 -4.28 17.26 18.72
N VAL A 305 -4.21 16.05 19.28
CA VAL A 305 -5.10 14.95 18.91
C VAL A 305 -6.29 14.93 19.86
N LEU A 306 -7.48 15.06 19.28
CA LEU A 306 -8.76 15.02 19.99
C LEU A 306 -9.59 13.84 19.49
N LEU A 307 -10.12 13.05 20.38
CA LEU A 307 -11.11 12.00 20.10
C LEU A 307 -12.52 12.61 20.25
N ARG A 308 -13.37 12.45 19.21
CA ARG A 308 -14.68 13.10 19.21
C ARG A 308 -15.67 12.46 20.20
N ASP A 309 -15.80 11.14 20.15
CA ASP A 309 -16.80 10.37 20.90
C ASP A 309 -16.19 9.60 22.08
N PHE A 310 -14.87 9.66 22.23
CA PHE A 310 -14.09 8.98 23.23
C PHE A 310 -13.21 9.95 24.01
N THR A 311 -12.62 9.46 25.11
CA THR A 311 -11.56 10.14 25.86
C THR A 311 -10.34 9.24 25.98
N PHE A 312 -9.17 9.84 26.04
CA PHE A 312 -7.94 9.10 26.35
C PHE A 312 -7.99 8.56 27.79
N ALA A 313 -7.72 7.27 27.96
CA ALA A 313 -7.79 6.57 29.25
C ALA A 313 -6.45 6.51 30.00
N GLY A 314 -5.41 7.16 29.50
CA GLY A 314 -4.06 7.18 30.09
C GLY A 314 -3.05 7.80 29.15
N PRO A 315 -1.75 7.71 29.47
CA PRO A 315 -0.69 8.24 28.63
C PRO A 315 -0.72 7.64 27.22
N ALA A 316 -0.52 8.48 26.22
CA ALA A 316 -0.30 8.04 24.85
C ALA A 316 1.17 7.68 24.64
N GLN A 317 1.44 6.53 24.06
CA GLN A 317 2.78 6.14 23.62
C GLN A 317 3.05 6.79 22.26
N ILE A 318 4.23 7.36 22.11
CA ILE A 318 4.63 8.10 20.92
C ILE A 318 5.91 7.50 20.37
N ARG A 319 5.90 7.12 19.11
CA ARG A 319 7.07 6.64 18.39
C ARG A 319 7.29 7.52 17.18
N THR A 320 8.42 8.21 17.13
CA THR A 320 8.75 9.16 16.08
C THR A 320 10.01 8.75 15.35
N VAL A 321 9.95 8.76 14.04
CA VAL A 321 11.09 8.48 13.15
C VAL A 321 11.48 9.76 12.44
N THR A 322 12.79 10.02 12.44
CA THR A 322 13.44 11.12 11.72
C THR A 322 14.65 10.60 10.96
N ALA A 323 15.24 11.42 10.08
CA ALA A 323 16.52 11.10 9.47
C ALA A 323 17.57 10.89 10.56
N ALA A 324 18.43 9.89 10.39
CA ALA A 324 19.51 9.66 11.32
C ALA A 324 20.51 10.83 11.31
N ARG A 325 21.19 11.01 12.45
CA ARG A 325 22.28 11.99 12.54
C ARG A 325 23.47 11.52 11.69
N PRO A 326 24.18 12.44 11.02
CA PRO A 326 25.42 12.09 10.33
C PRO A 326 26.39 11.34 11.24
N GLY A 327 26.97 10.25 10.74
CA GLY A 327 27.96 9.45 11.48
C GLY A 327 27.40 8.35 12.37
N ASP A 328 26.13 7.96 12.22
CA ASP A 328 25.58 6.79 12.92
C ASP A 328 26.34 5.51 12.51
N PRO A 329 26.99 4.80 13.45
CA PRO A 329 27.86 3.65 13.14
C PRO A 329 27.08 2.38 12.73
N ARG A 330 25.74 2.40 12.77
CA ARG A 330 24.88 1.22 12.49
C ARG A 330 24.54 1.08 11.00
N THR A 331 25.21 1.82 10.10
CA THR A 331 24.86 1.86 8.69
C THR A 331 25.90 1.16 7.83
N LEU A 332 25.41 0.52 6.75
CA LEU A 332 26.28 0.28 5.60
C LEU A 332 26.68 1.64 5.01
N PRO A 333 27.92 1.82 4.54
CA PRO A 333 28.43 3.13 4.15
C PRO A 333 27.63 3.84 3.05
N ASP A 334 26.89 3.09 2.24
CA ASP A 334 26.08 3.56 1.10
C ASP A 334 24.56 3.55 1.38
N VAL A 335 24.16 3.31 2.63
CA VAL A 335 22.75 3.23 3.03
C VAL A 335 22.44 4.31 4.05
N GLU A 336 21.51 5.20 3.72
CA GLU A 336 20.95 6.16 4.66
C GLU A 336 20.13 5.40 5.72
N THR A 337 20.10 5.90 6.92
CA THR A 337 19.30 5.29 8.01
C THR A 337 18.38 6.33 8.63
N ALA A 338 17.47 5.84 9.47
CA ALA A 338 16.57 6.67 10.25
C ALA A 338 16.78 6.41 11.76
N GLN A 339 16.36 7.38 12.57
CA GLN A 339 16.41 7.31 14.02
C GLN A 339 14.98 7.19 14.54
N LEU A 340 14.74 6.15 15.36
CA LEU A 340 13.49 5.96 16.09
C LEU A 340 13.66 6.50 17.50
N GLU A 341 12.75 7.37 17.93
CA GLU A 341 12.63 7.89 19.29
C GLU A 341 11.27 7.46 19.87
N GLU A 342 11.28 7.05 21.11
CA GLU A 342 10.08 6.64 21.85
C GLU A 342 9.85 7.56 23.05
N GLY A 343 8.60 7.86 23.34
CA GLY A 343 8.19 8.71 24.42
C GLY A 343 6.73 8.50 24.81
N SER A 344 6.25 9.27 25.75
CA SER A 344 4.84 9.27 26.14
C SER A 344 4.39 10.67 26.53
N GLU A 345 3.11 10.95 26.30
CA GLU A 345 2.46 12.21 26.68
C GLU A 345 1.15 11.94 27.41
N ASP A 346 0.96 12.66 28.52
CA ASP A 346 -0.29 12.60 29.28
C ASP A 346 -1.36 13.47 28.62
N PRO A 347 -2.61 12.96 28.50
CA PRO A 347 -3.72 13.77 28.01
C PRO A 347 -3.97 14.96 28.92
N LYS A 348 -4.22 16.15 28.34
CA LYS A 348 -4.65 17.36 29.03
C LYS A 348 -5.91 17.90 28.36
N ASP A 349 -6.91 18.19 29.15
CA ASP A 349 -8.20 18.71 28.66
C ASP A 349 -8.84 17.82 27.56
N GLY A 350 -8.63 16.48 27.66
CA GLY A 350 -9.16 15.50 26.72
C GLY A 350 -8.37 15.41 25.41
N MET A 351 -7.21 16.02 25.30
CA MET A 351 -6.34 16.02 24.13
C MET A 351 -4.95 15.49 24.44
N VAL A 352 -4.30 14.88 23.47
CA VAL A 352 -2.87 14.57 23.50
C VAL A 352 -2.13 15.55 22.58
N ALA A 353 -1.20 16.30 23.16
CA ALA A 353 -0.38 17.27 22.45
C ALA A 353 0.99 16.65 22.13
N VAL A 354 1.32 16.54 20.84
CA VAL A 354 2.53 15.90 20.37
C VAL A 354 3.40 16.89 19.59
N ARG A 355 4.69 16.89 19.89
CA ARG A 355 5.70 17.57 19.07
C ARG A 355 6.07 16.68 17.91
N LEU A 356 5.98 17.23 16.71
CA LEU A 356 6.36 16.58 15.47
C LEU A 356 7.65 17.23 14.97
N PRO A 357 8.81 16.56 15.10
CA PRO A 357 10.06 17.09 14.57
C PRO A 357 9.95 17.43 13.08
N PRO A 358 10.81 18.29 12.56
CA PRO A 358 10.87 18.56 11.11
C PRO A 358 10.97 17.28 10.31
N ARG A 359 10.14 17.13 9.28
CA ARG A 359 10.21 15.97 8.37
C ARG A 359 10.22 14.66 9.15
N SER A 360 9.12 14.33 9.82
CA SER A 360 9.02 13.14 10.67
C SER A 360 7.82 12.26 10.33
N PHE A 361 7.92 10.98 10.69
CA PHE A 361 6.80 10.05 10.73
C PHE A 361 6.55 9.66 12.19
N THR A 362 5.34 9.87 12.68
CA THR A 362 5.00 9.65 14.08
C THR A 362 3.79 8.74 14.22
N VAL A 363 3.87 7.80 15.16
CA VAL A 363 2.75 6.95 15.57
C VAL A 363 2.41 7.27 17.02
N ILE A 364 1.13 7.46 17.28
CA ILE A 364 0.56 7.69 18.62
C ILE A 364 -0.36 6.52 18.91
N GLU A 365 -0.15 5.84 20.02
CA GLU A 365 -1.01 4.74 20.48
C GLU A 365 -1.49 5.04 21.88
N ALA A 366 -2.79 4.90 22.11
CA ALA A 366 -3.37 5.18 23.43
C ALA A 366 -4.57 4.28 23.72
N ALA A 367 -4.78 4.01 25.00
CA ALA A 367 -6.06 3.48 25.46
C ALA A 367 -7.13 4.59 25.44
N MET A 368 -8.37 4.21 25.20
CA MET A 368 -9.51 5.13 25.21
C MET A 368 -10.73 4.52 25.90
N THR A 369 -11.62 5.38 26.36
CA THR A 369 -12.92 5.03 26.96
C THR A 369 -14.00 5.92 26.38
N ASP A 370 -15.24 5.47 26.45
CA ASP A 370 -16.42 6.29 26.14
C ASP A 370 -16.43 7.58 26.96
N ARG A 371 -16.96 8.65 26.39
CA ARG A 371 -17.17 9.92 27.08
C ARG A 371 -18.24 9.84 28.14
#